data_c370d4c523b48ff8c953a5e9b995be1b
#
_entry.id   c370d4c523b48ff8c953a5e9b995be1b
#
_cell.length_a   1.000
_cell.length_b   1.000
_cell.length_c   1.000
_cell.angle_alpha   90.00
_cell.angle_beta   90.00
_cell.angle_gamma   90.00
#
_symmetry.space_group_name_H-M   'P 1'
#
loop_
_entity.id
_entity.type
_entity.pdbx_description
1 polymer ?
#
loop_
_entity_poly.entity_id
_entity_poly.type
_entity_poly.pdbx_seq_one_letter_code
_entity_poly.pdbx_strand_id
1 'polypeptide(L)'
;MIYTIKNDILVEDSIDSISQNSERSFICKITFDQLSQYAERLYINEKILFECLNGKTSKFESYEGFDYISLKIPNVKDVLKPSRKVCIFFTKSILVFICDNYHIVDDIILRARNGEVKFTSLSKMLYYFFDKLTFEDTNSIEKIEYEIAGLEEGLITSQKDNYLNKIIILRKKLLKLKRYYERLINIAESIEENDNGLIEKKIIKYFRMFTNRTNRLYQGVNNLRDYVTQVREAYQAQVDINQNNLMKLFTVVTTIFLPLTLIVGWYGMNFNMPEYSWSYGYPVVIIVSICIVALCIFWFKKNKWL
;
A
#
# COMPACT_ATOMS: atom_id res chain seq x y z
N MET A 1 32.40 -6.91 5.59
CA MET A 1 32.51 -8.34 5.95
C MET A 1 32.59 -9.12 4.65
N ILE A 2 33.57 -10.02 4.54
CA ILE A 2 33.86 -10.79 3.32
C ILE A 2 33.92 -12.26 3.68
N TYR A 3 33.31 -13.08 2.86
CA TYR A 3 33.25 -14.53 3.08
C TYR A 3 33.56 -15.26 1.78
N THR A 4 34.11 -16.45 1.91
CA THR A 4 34.29 -17.40 0.81
C THR A 4 33.47 -18.66 1.09
N ILE A 5 32.99 -19.32 0.02
CA ILE A 5 32.28 -20.59 0.14
C ILE A 5 33.30 -21.72 0.20
N LYS A 6 33.32 -22.46 1.32
CA LYS A 6 34.14 -23.68 1.50
C LYS A 6 33.22 -24.78 2.03
N ASN A 7 33.14 -25.90 1.32
CA ASN A 7 32.31 -27.04 1.71
C ASN A 7 30.86 -26.66 2.04
N ASP A 8 30.24 -25.82 1.19
CA ASP A 8 28.88 -25.30 1.33
C ASP A 8 28.63 -24.40 2.56
N ILE A 9 29.68 -23.98 3.26
CA ILE A 9 29.63 -23.10 4.44
C ILE A 9 30.37 -21.80 4.13
N LEU A 10 29.91 -20.69 4.71
CA LEU A 10 30.60 -19.41 4.62
C LEU A 10 31.71 -19.31 5.66
N VAL A 11 32.93 -19.11 5.19
CA VAL A 11 34.11 -18.87 6.01
C VAL A 11 34.56 -17.42 5.83
N GLU A 12 34.85 -16.75 6.92
CA GLU A 12 35.37 -15.36 6.90
C GLU A 12 36.68 -15.28 6.16
N ASP A 13 36.85 -14.28 5.29
CA ASP A 13 38.03 -14.08 4.47
C ASP A 13 38.39 -12.58 4.40
N SER A 14 39.56 -12.26 3.84
CA SER A 14 39.99 -10.87 3.67
C SER A 14 39.66 -10.35 2.27
N ILE A 15 39.61 -9.02 2.13
CA ILE A 15 39.39 -8.39 0.83
C ILE A 15 40.58 -8.64 -0.13
N ASP A 16 41.77 -8.84 0.41
CA ASP A 16 42.97 -9.05 -0.39
C ASP A 16 42.99 -10.44 -1.07
N SER A 17 42.13 -11.35 -0.63
CA SER A 17 41.93 -12.67 -1.23
C SER A 17 41.07 -12.62 -2.51
N ILE A 18 40.41 -11.50 -2.81
CA ILE A 18 39.51 -11.37 -3.95
C ILE A 18 40.34 -11.22 -5.24
N SER A 19 40.05 -12.10 -6.20
CA SER A 19 40.61 -12.05 -7.55
C SER A 19 39.51 -12.38 -8.56
N GLN A 20 39.41 -11.61 -9.64
CA GLN A 20 38.42 -11.84 -10.71
C GLN A 20 38.52 -13.23 -11.37
N ASN A 21 39.70 -13.76 -11.43
CA ASN A 21 39.98 -15.06 -12.08
C ASN A 21 40.11 -16.22 -11.08
N SER A 22 39.68 -16.03 -9.83
CA SER A 22 39.76 -17.11 -8.85
C SER A 22 38.63 -18.13 -9.07
N GLU A 23 38.94 -19.42 -8.92
CA GLU A 23 37.95 -20.48 -8.85
C GLU A 23 37.08 -20.39 -7.57
N ARG A 24 37.42 -19.49 -6.66
CA ARG A 24 36.70 -19.29 -5.39
C ARG A 24 35.56 -18.30 -5.56
N SER A 25 34.49 -18.60 -4.88
CA SER A 25 33.29 -17.73 -4.83
C SER A 25 33.32 -16.87 -3.57
N PHE A 26 33.20 -15.56 -3.75
CA PHE A 26 33.21 -14.58 -2.66
C PHE A 26 31.83 -13.94 -2.46
N ILE A 27 31.49 -13.74 -1.20
CA ILE A 27 30.27 -13.04 -0.79
C ILE A 27 30.70 -11.88 0.09
N CYS A 28 30.27 -10.68 -0.29
CA CYS A 28 30.63 -9.46 0.43
C CYS A 28 29.38 -8.74 0.92
N LYS A 29 29.41 -8.27 2.17
CA LYS A 29 28.46 -7.30 2.68
C LYS A 29 29.23 -6.03 3.04
N ILE A 30 28.86 -4.90 2.41
CA ILE A 30 29.45 -3.58 2.64
C ILE A 30 28.34 -2.55 2.86
N THR A 31 28.63 -1.49 3.60
CA THR A 31 27.72 -0.35 3.76
C THR A 31 27.93 0.65 2.62
N PHE A 32 26.97 1.57 2.43
CA PHE A 32 27.11 2.63 1.42
C PHE A 32 28.33 3.54 1.71
N ASP A 33 28.66 3.78 2.97
CA ASP A 33 29.85 4.58 3.36
C ASP A 33 31.16 3.88 2.99
N GLN A 34 31.20 2.55 3.07
CA GLN A 34 32.38 1.75 2.74
C GLN A 34 32.55 1.52 1.23
N LEU A 35 31.50 1.76 0.44
CA LEU A 35 31.46 1.41 -0.97
C LEU A 35 32.60 2.07 -1.76
N SER A 36 32.84 3.36 -1.57
CA SER A 36 33.92 4.08 -2.28
C SER A 36 35.31 3.52 -1.97
N GLN A 37 35.54 3.05 -0.74
CA GLN A 37 36.82 2.48 -0.32
C GLN A 37 37.11 1.11 -0.97
N TYR A 38 36.03 0.32 -1.20
CA TYR A 38 36.18 -1.05 -1.68
C TYR A 38 35.82 -1.23 -3.16
N ALA A 39 35.29 -0.19 -3.83
CA ALA A 39 34.82 -0.27 -5.20
C ALA A 39 35.87 -0.81 -6.19
N GLU A 40 37.09 -0.31 -6.15
CA GLU A 40 38.17 -0.72 -7.02
C GLU A 40 38.55 -2.21 -6.83
N ARG A 41 38.64 -2.67 -5.57
CA ARG A 41 38.96 -4.08 -5.24
C ARG A 41 37.84 -5.05 -5.59
N LEU A 42 36.59 -4.56 -5.61
CA LEU A 42 35.41 -5.32 -5.99
C LEU A 42 35.07 -5.20 -7.49
N TYR A 43 35.91 -4.51 -8.24
CA TYR A 43 35.75 -4.24 -9.67
C TYR A 43 34.42 -3.52 -10.01
N ILE A 44 33.93 -2.69 -9.09
CA ILE A 44 32.74 -1.86 -9.26
C ILE A 44 33.17 -0.57 -9.97
N ASN A 45 32.66 -0.33 -11.17
CA ASN A 45 32.96 0.87 -11.94
C ASN A 45 32.29 2.13 -11.38
N GLU A 46 32.79 3.31 -11.78
CA GLU A 46 32.29 4.60 -11.29
C GLU A 46 30.79 4.81 -11.58
N LYS A 47 30.28 4.30 -12.70
CA LYS A 47 28.86 4.39 -13.07
C LYS A 47 27.99 3.66 -12.04
N ILE A 48 28.34 2.42 -11.70
CA ILE A 48 27.63 1.62 -10.69
C ILE A 48 27.79 2.24 -9.30
N LEU A 49 28.98 2.74 -8.98
CA LEU A 49 29.21 3.47 -7.73
C LEU A 49 28.25 4.66 -7.59
N PHE A 50 28.16 5.49 -8.63
CA PHE A 50 27.24 6.63 -8.65
C PHE A 50 25.77 6.19 -8.52
N GLU A 51 25.35 5.16 -9.24
CA GLU A 51 24.00 4.58 -9.16
C GLU A 51 23.70 3.98 -7.77
N CYS A 52 24.66 3.32 -7.16
CA CYS A 52 24.51 2.82 -5.80
C CYS A 52 24.29 3.93 -4.79
N LEU A 53 24.95 5.07 -4.93
CA LEU A 53 24.83 6.20 -3.99
C LEU A 53 23.57 7.02 -4.28
N ASN A 54 23.31 7.38 -5.54
CA ASN A 54 22.32 8.37 -5.94
C ASN A 54 21.03 7.77 -6.52
N GLY A 55 21.03 6.51 -6.94
CA GLY A 55 19.89 5.86 -7.58
C GLY A 55 18.65 5.83 -6.69
N LYS A 56 17.52 6.26 -7.24
CA LYS A 56 16.23 6.39 -6.51
C LYS A 56 15.21 5.30 -6.87
N THR A 57 15.50 4.46 -7.87
CA THR A 57 14.56 3.46 -8.39
C THR A 57 15.07 2.05 -8.16
N SER A 58 14.14 1.08 -8.06
CA SER A 58 14.50 -0.33 -8.16
C SER A 58 14.65 -0.69 -9.64
N LYS A 59 15.74 -1.38 -10.00
CA LYS A 59 16.06 -1.77 -11.37
C LYS A 59 17.01 -2.96 -11.40
N PHE A 60 17.03 -3.66 -12.52
CA PHE A 60 18.05 -4.62 -12.93
C PHE A 60 18.76 -4.08 -14.16
N GLU A 61 20.06 -4.21 -14.23
CA GLU A 61 20.86 -3.88 -15.40
C GLU A 61 21.93 -4.97 -15.59
N SER A 62 21.94 -5.55 -16.77
CA SER A 62 22.94 -6.52 -17.19
C SER A 62 24.03 -5.80 -17.98
N TYR A 63 25.29 -6.00 -17.60
CA TYR A 63 26.48 -5.47 -18.25
C TYR A 63 27.41 -6.62 -18.62
N GLU A 64 28.37 -6.39 -19.49
CA GLU A 64 29.33 -7.41 -19.87
C GLU A 64 30.07 -7.95 -18.64
N GLY A 65 29.82 -9.21 -18.29
CA GLY A 65 30.45 -9.92 -17.18
C GLY A 65 29.89 -9.68 -15.79
N PHE A 66 28.88 -8.82 -15.60
CA PHE A 66 28.24 -8.62 -14.31
C PHE A 66 26.80 -8.13 -14.42
N ASP A 67 26.01 -8.41 -13.39
CA ASP A 67 24.66 -7.89 -13.21
C ASP A 67 24.59 -6.94 -12.02
N TYR A 68 23.84 -5.86 -12.18
CA TYR A 68 23.58 -4.88 -11.13
C TYR A 68 22.10 -4.82 -10.81
N ILE A 69 21.76 -4.94 -9.52
CA ILE A 69 20.38 -4.89 -9.03
C ILE A 69 20.30 -3.81 -7.96
N SER A 70 19.35 -2.89 -8.11
CA SER A 70 19.00 -1.93 -7.08
C SER A 70 17.57 -2.20 -6.60
N LEU A 71 17.36 -2.29 -5.30
CA LEU A 71 16.07 -2.59 -4.68
C LEU A 71 15.73 -1.53 -3.64
N LYS A 72 14.49 -1.02 -3.69
CA LYS A 72 13.86 -0.28 -2.60
C LYS A 72 12.77 -1.14 -1.96
N ILE A 73 13.09 -1.69 -0.80
CA ILE A 73 12.28 -2.69 -0.11
C ILE A 73 11.47 -1.98 0.98
N PRO A 74 10.13 -1.94 0.88
CA PRO A 74 9.27 -1.41 1.92
C PRO A 74 9.26 -2.35 3.14
N ASN A 75 8.97 -1.81 4.30
CA ASN A 75 8.58 -2.66 5.42
C ASN A 75 7.11 -3.06 5.23
N VAL A 76 6.85 -4.31 4.81
CA VAL A 76 5.48 -4.77 4.50
C VAL A 76 4.59 -4.82 5.75
N LYS A 77 5.18 -4.98 6.95
CA LYS A 77 4.45 -4.91 8.24
C LYS A 77 4.07 -3.45 8.60
N ASP A 78 4.83 -2.47 8.14
CA ASP A 78 4.57 -1.04 8.33
C ASP A 78 4.94 -0.27 7.06
N VAL A 79 4.04 -0.34 6.09
CA VAL A 79 4.27 0.14 4.71
C VAL A 79 4.55 1.63 4.63
N LEU A 80 4.11 2.42 5.63
CA LEU A 80 4.32 3.87 5.63
C LEU A 80 5.74 4.28 6.01
N LYS A 81 6.48 3.42 6.71
CA LYS A 81 7.89 3.68 7.01
C LYS A 81 8.73 3.82 5.74
N PRO A 82 9.86 4.53 5.81
CA PRO A 82 10.80 4.63 4.69
C PRO A 82 11.23 3.25 4.21
N SER A 83 11.34 3.08 2.88
CA SER A 83 11.88 1.86 2.29
C SER A 83 13.39 1.80 2.49
N ARG A 84 13.92 0.60 2.67
CA ARG A 84 15.35 0.34 2.74
C ARG A 84 15.90 0.13 1.35
N LYS A 85 17.11 0.62 1.10
CA LYS A 85 17.83 0.43 -0.17
C LYS A 85 18.80 -0.72 -0.01
N VAL A 86 18.81 -1.63 -0.97
CA VAL A 86 19.80 -2.69 -1.12
C VAL A 86 20.26 -2.68 -2.56
N CYS A 87 21.57 -2.58 -2.78
CA CYS A 87 22.15 -2.78 -4.10
C CYS A 87 22.92 -4.10 -4.11
N ILE A 88 22.88 -4.79 -5.23
CA ILE A 88 23.56 -6.07 -5.41
C ILE A 88 24.41 -5.95 -6.67
N PHE A 89 25.67 -6.30 -6.56
CA PHE A 89 26.59 -6.46 -7.67
C PHE A 89 26.97 -7.94 -7.76
N PHE A 90 26.75 -8.53 -8.93
CA PHE A 90 26.87 -9.96 -9.12
C PHE A 90 27.71 -10.30 -10.34
N THR A 91 28.75 -11.08 -10.14
CA THR A 91 29.62 -11.61 -11.18
C THR A 91 29.71 -13.13 -11.05
N LYS A 92 30.48 -13.78 -11.92
CA LYS A 92 30.72 -15.23 -11.85
C LYS A 92 31.35 -15.67 -10.53
N SER A 93 32.23 -14.84 -9.93
CA SER A 93 33.01 -15.18 -8.73
C SER A 93 32.65 -14.34 -7.49
N ILE A 94 31.89 -13.25 -7.63
CA ILE A 94 31.68 -12.29 -6.54
C ILE A 94 30.19 -11.93 -6.47
N LEU A 95 29.61 -12.00 -5.26
CA LEU A 95 28.29 -11.47 -4.93
C LEU A 95 28.42 -10.44 -3.82
N VAL A 96 28.10 -9.17 -4.11
CA VAL A 96 28.20 -8.07 -3.15
C VAL A 96 26.81 -7.58 -2.80
N PHE A 97 26.49 -7.57 -1.50
CA PHE A 97 25.33 -6.87 -0.95
C PHE A 97 25.77 -5.52 -0.39
N ILE A 98 25.25 -4.44 -0.93
CA ILE A 98 25.52 -3.07 -0.51
C ILE A 98 24.27 -2.56 0.20
N CYS A 99 24.32 -2.49 1.52
CA CYS A 99 23.17 -2.07 2.34
C CYS A 99 23.60 -1.67 3.75
N ASP A 100 22.82 -0.75 4.36
CA ASP A 100 23.00 -0.37 5.76
C ASP A 100 22.03 -1.18 6.63
N ASN A 101 22.56 -1.91 7.63
CA ASN A 101 21.83 -2.62 8.69
C ASN A 101 20.54 -3.31 8.22
N TYR A 102 20.64 -4.15 7.17
CA TYR A 102 19.49 -4.86 6.64
C TYR A 102 19.47 -6.31 7.16
N HIS A 103 18.58 -6.55 8.11
CA HIS A 103 18.50 -7.80 8.90
C HIS A 103 18.35 -9.07 8.04
N ILE A 104 17.70 -9.01 6.86
CA ILE A 104 17.54 -10.18 5.98
C ILE A 104 18.92 -10.63 5.47
N VAL A 105 19.78 -9.69 5.03
CA VAL A 105 21.13 -10.04 4.57
C VAL A 105 21.97 -10.60 5.72
N ASP A 106 21.85 -10.01 6.92
CA ASP A 106 22.54 -10.49 8.12
C ASP A 106 22.09 -11.89 8.53
N ASP A 107 20.78 -12.16 8.52
CA ASP A 107 20.20 -13.47 8.82
C ASP A 107 20.68 -14.54 7.83
N ILE A 108 20.69 -14.22 6.54
CA ILE A 108 21.17 -15.14 5.50
C ILE A 108 22.64 -15.51 5.73
N ILE A 109 23.50 -14.51 5.96
CA ILE A 109 24.93 -14.72 6.20
C ILE A 109 25.14 -15.55 7.47
N LEU A 110 24.42 -15.23 8.56
CA LEU A 110 24.54 -15.93 9.83
C LEU A 110 24.14 -17.42 9.69
N ARG A 111 23.00 -17.72 9.07
CA ARG A 111 22.54 -19.09 8.83
C ARG A 111 23.49 -19.89 7.93
N ALA A 112 24.06 -19.22 6.92
CA ALA A 112 25.06 -19.83 6.06
C ALA A 112 26.38 -20.16 6.79
N ARG A 113 26.80 -19.30 7.72
CA ARG A 113 27.98 -19.55 8.59
C ARG A 113 27.72 -20.70 9.56
N ASN A 114 26.54 -20.78 10.12
CA ASN A 114 26.14 -21.85 11.05
C ASN A 114 25.89 -23.19 10.34
N GLY A 115 25.93 -23.24 9.00
CA GLY A 115 25.65 -24.46 8.24
C GLY A 115 24.16 -24.85 8.20
N GLU A 116 23.25 -23.97 8.70
CA GLU A 116 21.80 -24.18 8.67
C GLU A 116 21.26 -24.16 7.22
N VAL A 117 21.91 -23.36 6.37
CA VAL A 117 21.58 -23.29 4.94
C VAL A 117 22.87 -23.49 4.15
N LYS A 118 22.83 -24.51 3.26
CA LYS A 118 23.97 -24.83 2.39
C LYS A 118 23.87 -24.09 1.07
N PHE A 119 24.85 -23.27 0.77
CA PHE A 119 24.95 -22.55 -0.50
C PHE A 119 26.02 -23.20 -1.38
N THR A 120 25.57 -23.87 -2.42
CA THR A 120 26.44 -24.52 -3.42
C THR A 120 26.96 -23.54 -4.48
N SER A 121 26.34 -22.35 -4.57
CA SER A 121 26.70 -21.31 -5.56
C SER A 121 26.20 -19.93 -5.17
N LEU A 122 26.79 -18.90 -5.77
CA LEU A 122 26.39 -17.50 -5.59
C LEU A 122 24.96 -17.25 -6.08
N SER A 123 24.57 -17.85 -7.21
CA SER A 123 23.21 -17.73 -7.76
C SER A 123 22.15 -18.32 -6.83
N LYS A 124 22.47 -19.41 -6.08
CA LYS A 124 21.58 -19.95 -5.06
C LYS A 124 21.41 -19.01 -3.87
N MET A 125 22.48 -18.33 -3.45
CA MET A 125 22.39 -17.34 -2.39
C MET A 125 21.59 -16.11 -2.84
N LEU A 126 21.79 -15.64 -4.07
CA LEU A 126 20.99 -14.58 -4.65
C LEU A 126 19.49 -14.93 -4.65
N TYR A 127 19.15 -16.16 -5.14
CA TYR A 127 17.75 -16.63 -5.08
C TYR A 127 17.20 -16.64 -3.64
N TYR A 128 17.97 -17.15 -2.67
CA TYR A 128 17.52 -17.22 -1.27
C TYR A 128 17.24 -15.83 -0.68
N PHE A 129 18.02 -14.83 -1.08
CA PHE A 129 17.75 -13.44 -0.71
C PHE A 129 16.38 -12.99 -1.26
N PHE A 130 16.10 -13.21 -2.54
CA PHE A 130 14.81 -12.86 -3.13
C PHE A 130 13.65 -13.64 -2.48
N ASP A 131 13.83 -14.92 -2.24
CA ASP A 131 12.83 -15.76 -1.57
C ASP A 131 12.43 -15.22 -0.19
N LYS A 132 13.41 -14.78 0.59
CA LYS A 132 13.18 -14.16 1.92
C LYS A 132 12.45 -12.83 1.86
N LEU A 133 12.56 -12.06 0.78
CA LEU A 133 11.89 -10.77 0.65
C LEU A 133 10.37 -10.89 0.72
N THR A 134 9.80 -11.99 0.22
CA THR A 134 8.33 -12.16 0.10
C THR A 134 7.76 -13.27 0.98
N PHE A 135 8.59 -13.86 1.86
CA PHE A 135 8.22 -15.05 2.64
C PHE A 135 7.04 -14.81 3.61
N GLU A 136 7.01 -13.63 4.25
CA GLU A 136 5.97 -13.28 5.23
C GLU A 136 4.90 -12.33 4.67
N ASP A 137 4.98 -11.99 3.39
CA ASP A 137 4.18 -10.91 2.82
C ASP A 137 2.69 -11.26 2.72
N THR A 138 2.35 -12.53 2.51
CA THR A 138 0.95 -13.01 2.49
C THR A 138 0.23 -12.63 3.78
N ASN A 139 0.80 -12.96 4.93
CA ASN A 139 0.21 -12.63 6.23
C ASN A 139 0.05 -11.11 6.45
N SER A 140 0.96 -10.32 5.86
CA SER A 140 0.90 -8.86 5.98
C SER A 140 -0.17 -8.26 5.08
N ILE A 141 -0.42 -8.84 3.91
CA ILE A 141 -1.50 -8.46 2.98
C ILE A 141 -2.86 -8.82 3.58
N GLU A 142 -3.00 -10.01 4.18
CA GLU A 142 -4.21 -10.45 4.89
C GLU A 142 -4.59 -9.48 6.03
N LYS A 143 -3.60 -8.96 6.77
CA LYS A 143 -3.87 -7.94 7.80
C LYS A 143 -4.47 -6.67 7.22
N ILE A 144 -4.01 -6.24 6.03
CA ILE A 144 -4.60 -5.08 5.34
C ILE A 144 -6.03 -5.40 4.91
N GLU A 145 -6.32 -6.62 4.48
CA GLU A 145 -7.67 -7.07 4.15
C GLU A 145 -8.61 -6.96 5.36
N TYR A 146 -8.18 -7.44 6.53
CA TYR A 146 -8.94 -7.28 7.78
C TYR A 146 -9.13 -5.80 8.16
N GLU A 147 -8.14 -4.93 7.93
CA GLU A 147 -8.30 -3.48 8.15
C GLU A 147 -9.42 -2.90 7.24
N ILE A 148 -9.53 -3.38 5.99
CA ILE A 148 -10.56 -2.93 5.03
C ILE A 148 -11.94 -3.45 5.44
N ALA A 149 -12.04 -4.75 5.76
CA ALA A 149 -13.29 -5.38 6.22
C ALA A 149 -13.85 -4.69 7.48
N GLY A 150 -13.01 -4.37 8.44
CA GLY A 150 -13.41 -3.62 9.64
C GLY A 150 -13.92 -2.21 9.34
N LEU A 151 -13.44 -1.56 8.27
CA LEU A 151 -14.01 -0.29 7.82
C LEU A 151 -15.40 -0.48 7.21
N GLU A 152 -15.62 -1.53 6.43
CA GLU A 152 -16.92 -1.84 5.82
C GLU A 152 -17.98 -2.13 6.90
N GLU A 153 -17.66 -2.98 7.89
CA GLU A 153 -18.54 -3.27 9.03
C GLU A 153 -18.91 -2.00 9.82
N GLY A 154 -17.94 -1.12 10.02
CA GLY A 154 -18.16 0.15 10.71
C GLY A 154 -19.11 1.09 9.96
N LEU A 155 -19.20 1.04 8.63
CA LEU A 155 -20.19 1.81 7.86
C LEU A 155 -21.63 1.39 8.18
N ILE A 156 -21.85 0.10 8.43
CA ILE A 156 -23.17 -0.46 8.78
C ILE A 156 -23.56 -0.03 10.18
N THR A 157 -22.62 0.03 11.12
CA THR A 157 -22.88 0.33 12.54
C THR A 157 -22.94 1.83 12.87
N SER A 158 -22.84 2.71 11.86
CA SER A 158 -22.94 4.17 12.02
C SER A 158 -21.93 4.79 13.01
N GLN A 159 -20.79 4.15 13.25
CA GLN A 159 -19.74 4.74 14.08
C GLN A 159 -19.16 5.97 13.38
N LYS A 160 -19.10 7.10 14.11
CA LYS A 160 -18.52 8.37 13.59
C LYS A 160 -16.98 8.32 13.60
N ASP A 161 -16.41 7.44 12.83
CA ASP A 161 -14.97 7.35 12.66
C ASP A 161 -14.48 8.21 11.47
N ASN A 162 -13.19 8.56 11.50
CA ASN A 162 -12.56 9.31 10.41
C ASN A 162 -12.27 8.38 9.20
N TYR A 163 -13.35 7.84 8.59
CA TYR A 163 -13.27 6.87 7.48
C TYR A 163 -12.44 7.37 6.31
N LEU A 164 -12.62 8.62 5.91
CA LEU A 164 -11.92 9.18 4.75
C LEU A 164 -10.39 9.11 4.93
N ASN A 165 -9.88 9.45 6.11
CA ASN A 165 -8.45 9.37 6.38
C ASN A 165 -7.95 7.92 6.40
N LYS A 166 -8.71 6.98 6.97
CA LYS A 166 -8.37 5.56 6.97
C LYS A 166 -8.29 5.01 5.54
N ILE A 167 -9.27 5.33 4.70
CA ILE A 167 -9.30 4.97 3.27
C ILE A 167 -8.07 5.55 2.53
N ILE A 168 -7.72 6.82 2.76
CA ILE A 168 -6.55 7.46 2.15
C ILE A 168 -5.26 6.74 2.55
N ILE A 169 -5.12 6.38 3.82
CA ILE A 169 -3.95 5.66 4.35
C ILE A 169 -3.84 4.28 3.69
N LEU A 170 -4.94 3.52 3.63
CA LEU A 170 -4.98 2.20 2.98
C LEU A 170 -4.61 2.28 1.50
N ARG A 171 -5.16 3.25 0.77
CA ARG A 171 -4.79 3.48 -0.63
C ARG A 171 -3.30 3.78 -0.82
N LYS A 172 -2.70 4.58 0.07
CA LYS A 172 -1.26 4.85 0.04
C LYS A 172 -0.43 3.59 0.32
N LYS A 173 -0.83 2.78 1.33
CA LYS A 173 -0.18 1.49 1.64
C LYS A 173 -0.21 0.57 0.42
N LEU A 174 -1.39 0.34 -0.15
CA LEU A 174 -1.59 -0.56 -1.29
C LEU A 174 -0.88 -0.08 -2.57
N LEU A 175 -0.86 1.23 -2.84
CA LEU A 175 -0.12 1.78 -3.99
C LEU A 175 1.39 1.55 -3.85
N LYS A 176 1.95 1.69 -2.64
CA LYS A 176 3.37 1.44 -2.38
C LYS A 176 3.71 -0.04 -2.56
N LEU A 177 2.85 -0.95 -2.07
CA LEU A 177 3.01 -2.40 -2.24
C LEU A 177 2.86 -2.81 -3.72
N LYS A 178 1.86 -2.29 -4.43
CA LYS A 178 1.70 -2.55 -5.87
C LYS A 178 2.99 -2.24 -6.63
N ARG A 179 3.54 -1.03 -6.46
CA ARG A 179 4.78 -0.61 -7.13
C ARG A 179 5.98 -1.44 -6.72
N TYR A 180 6.00 -1.94 -5.50
CA TYR A 180 7.08 -2.81 -5.02
C TYR A 180 7.04 -4.17 -5.72
N TYR A 181 5.90 -4.86 -5.71
CA TYR A 181 5.78 -6.18 -6.36
C TYR A 181 5.95 -6.09 -7.86
N GLU A 182 5.40 -5.08 -8.52
CA GLU A 182 5.58 -4.85 -9.96
C GLU A 182 7.07 -4.77 -10.34
N ARG A 183 7.85 -3.98 -9.59
CA ARG A 183 9.30 -3.88 -9.82
C ARG A 183 10.04 -5.17 -9.49
N LEU A 184 9.60 -5.89 -8.47
CA LEU A 184 10.20 -7.14 -8.06
C LEU A 184 9.98 -8.22 -9.11
N ILE A 185 8.80 -8.26 -9.74
CA ILE A 185 8.49 -9.12 -10.88
C ILE A 185 9.42 -8.82 -12.06
N ASN A 186 9.48 -7.55 -12.47
CA ASN A 186 10.32 -7.15 -13.61
C ASN A 186 11.81 -7.52 -13.39
N ILE A 187 12.32 -7.32 -12.16
CA ILE A 187 13.70 -7.70 -11.82
C ILE A 187 13.87 -9.22 -11.88
N ALA A 188 12.91 -9.98 -11.36
CA ALA A 188 12.99 -11.44 -11.37
C ALA A 188 12.91 -12.01 -12.80
N GLU A 189 12.07 -11.45 -13.65
CA GLU A 189 11.98 -11.80 -15.07
C GLU A 189 13.30 -11.52 -15.80
N SER A 190 13.93 -10.35 -15.57
CA SER A 190 15.25 -10.05 -16.14
C SER A 190 16.36 -11.00 -15.63
N ILE A 191 16.28 -11.45 -14.37
CA ILE A 191 17.19 -12.47 -13.86
C ILE A 191 16.95 -13.84 -14.55
N GLU A 192 15.69 -14.18 -14.88
CA GLU A 192 15.35 -15.41 -15.59
C GLU A 192 15.85 -15.42 -17.03
N GLU A 193 15.91 -14.26 -17.71
CA GLU A 193 16.48 -14.10 -19.05
C GLU A 193 17.97 -14.49 -19.06
N ASN A 194 18.70 -14.16 -17.97
CA ASN A 194 20.08 -14.60 -17.71
C ASN A 194 21.05 -14.31 -18.86
N ASP A 195 21.00 -13.10 -19.40
CA ASP A 195 21.79 -12.68 -20.57
C ASP A 195 23.30 -12.91 -20.42
N ASN A 196 23.83 -12.71 -19.22
CA ASN A 196 25.24 -12.95 -18.90
C ASN A 196 25.59 -14.42 -18.58
N GLY A 197 24.61 -15.30 -18.51
CA GLY A 197 24.84 -16.70 -18.12
C GLY A 197 25.37 -16.89 -16.69
N LEU A 198 25.19 -15.89 -15.81
CA LEU A 198 25.69 -15.92 -14.43
C LEU A 198 24.84 -16.80 -13.52
N ILE A 199 23.57 -17.01 -13.87
CA ILE A 199 22.64 -17.84 -13.10
C ILE A 199 22.67 -19.28 -13.61
N GLU A 200 22.87 -20.22 -12.70
CA GLU A 200 22.84 -21.64 -13.04
C GLU A 200 21.44 -22.07 -13.52
N LYS A 201 21.35 -22.88 -14.59
CA LYS A 201 20.07 -23.34 -15.20
C LYS A 201 19.09 -23.92 -14.18
N LYS A 202 19.59 -24.66 -13.17
CA LYS A 202 18.75 -25.21 -12.09
C LYS A 202 18.14 -24.13 -11.19
N ILE A 203 18.82 -22.98 -11.03
CA ILE A 203 18.38 -21.85 -10.18
C ILE A 203 17.34 -21.00 -10.91
N ILE A 204 17.42 -20.87 -12.23
CA ILE A 204 16.39 -20.16 -13.04
C ILE A 204 14.98 -20.72 -12.76
N LYS A 205 14.85 -22.05 -12.58
CA LYS A 205 13.57 -22.65 -12.22
C LYS A 205 13.01 -22.12 -10.88
N TYR A 206 13.90 -21.87 -9.92
CA TYR A 206 13.47 -21.30 -8.63
C TYR A 206 13.09 -19.83 -8.76
N PHE A 207 13.79 -19.04 -9.59
CA PHE A 207 13.38 -17.65 -9.89
C PHE A 207 12.00 -17.61 -10.54
N ARG A 208 11.69 -18.50 -11.49
CA ARG A 208 10.35 -18.62 -12.07
C ARG A 208 9.27 -18.92 -11.01
N MET A 209 9.56 -19.77 -10.04
CA MET A 209 8.65 -20.01 -8.92
C MET A 209 8.46 -18.76 -8.05
N PHE A 210 9.52 -18.00 -7.83
CA PHE A 210 9.49 -16.73 -7.12
C PHE A 210 8.65 -15.68 -7.87
N THR A 211 8.86 -15.53 -9.19
CA THR A 211 8.08 -14.65 -10.07
C THR A 211 6.59 -14.98 -9.98
N ASN A 212 6.23 -16.24 -10.09
CA ASN A 212 4.84 -16.70 -9.98
C ASN A 212 4.23 -16.39 -8.60
N ARG A 213 5.00 -16.55 -7.52
CA ARG A 213 4.56 -16.18 -6.17
C ARG A 213 4.36 -14.68 -6.04
N THR A 214 5.31 -13.89 -6.50
CA THR A 214 5.24 -12.42 -6.46
C THR A 214 4.08 -11.90 -7.30
N ASN A 215 3.77 -12.53 -8.44
CA ASN A 215 2.59 -12.22 -9.24
C ASN A 215 1.28 -12.44 -8.46
N ARG A 216 1.19 -13.52 -7.68
CA ARG A 216 0.00 -13.73 -6.81
C ARG A 216 -0.13 -12.64 -5.75
N LEU A 217 0.97 -12.20 -5.13
CA LEU A 217 0.96 -11.08 -4.18
C LEU A 217 0.54 -9.77 -4.85
N TYR A 218 1.04 -9.51 -6.05
CA TYR A 218 0.66 -8.35 -6.87
C TYR A 218 -0.84 -8.34 -7.18
N GLN A 219 -1.39 -9.47 -7.61
CA GLN A 219 -2.83 -9.61 -7.86
C GLN A 219 -3.66 -9.44 -6.57
N GLY A 220 -3.21 -10.02 -5.45
CA GLY A 220 -3.84 -9.82 -4.15
C GLY A 220 -3.91 -8.34 -3.77
N VAL A 221 -2.82 -7.58 -3.95
CA VAL A 221 -2.81 -6.14 -3.70
C VAL A 221 -3.75 -5.37 -4.65
N ASN A 222 -3.86 -5.77 -5.92
CA ASN A 222 -4.82 -5.15 -6.84
C ASN A 222 -6.26 -5.39 -6.40
N ASN A 223 -6.61 -6.63 -6.01
CA ASN A 223 -7.94 -6.96 -5.49
C ASN A 223 -8.28 -6.12 -4.25
N LEU A 224 -7.34 -5.95 -3.32
CA LEU A 224 -7.54 -5.09 -2.14
C LEU A 224 -7.71 -3.60 -2.50
N ARG A 225 -7.06 -3.12 -3.56
CA ARG A 225 -7.27 -1.74 -4.05
C ARG A 225 -8.69 -1.54 -4.59
N ASP A 226 -9.19 -2.54 -5.30
CA ASP A 226 -10.57 -2.53 -5.80
C ASP A 226 -11.56 -2.61 -4.62
N TYR A 227 -11.28 -3.43 -3.62
CA TYR A 227 -12.08 -3.51 -2.39
C TYR A 227 -12.12 -2.17 -1.63
N VAL A 228 -10.98 -1.50 -1.43
CA VAL A 228 -10.96 -0.14 -0.84
C VAL A 228 -11.79 0.86 -1.67
N THR A 229 -11.82 0.71 -2.98
CA THR A 229 -12.62 1.57 -3.86
C THR A 229 -14.11 1.33 -3.63
N GLN A 230 -14.55 0.06 -3.54
CA GLN A 230 -15.93 -0.31 -3.22
C GLN A 230 -16.37 0.21 -1.84
N VAL A 231 -15.52 0.06 -0.81
CA VAL A 231 -15.78 0.61 0.53
C VAL A 231 -15.92 2.13 0.50
N ARG A 232 -15.11 2.82 -0.31
CA ARG A 232 -15.23 4.28 -0.51
C ARG A 232 -16.57 4.66 -1.16
N GLU A 233 -16.99 3.92 -2.16
CA GLU A 233 -18.26 4.14 -2.86
C GLU A 233 -19.45 3.88 -1.93
N ALA A 234 -19.39 2.83 -1.12
CA ALA A 234 -20.41 2.55 -0.10
C ALA A 234 -20.47 3.68 0.96
N TYR A 235 -19.31 4.20 1.39
CA TYR A 235 -19.26 5.36 2.28
C TYR A 235 -19.91 6.60 1.66
N GLN A 236 -19.64 6.90 0.38
CA GLN A 236 -20.24 8.02 -0.31
C GLN A 236 -21.76 7.86 -0.42
N ALA A 237 -22.23 6.66 -0.79
CA ALA A 237 -23.66 6.36 -0.84
C ALA A 237 -24.34 6.57 0.53
N GLN A 238 -23.71 6.18 1.62
CA GLN A 238 -24.22 6.41 2.98
C GLN A 238 -24.29 7.90 3.33
N VAL A 239 -23.29 8.69 2.93
CA VAL A 239 -23.30 10.16 3.10
C VAL A 239 -24.47 10.77 2.32
N ASP A 240 -24.69 10.34 1.08
CA ASP A 240 -25.76 10.83 0.21
C ASP A 240 -27.14 10.48 0.79
N ILE A 241 -27.32 9.27 1.33
CA ILE A 241 -28.55 8.86 2.02
C ILE A 241 -28.81 9.76 3.23
N ASN A 242 -27.81 10.00 4.06
CA ASN A 242 -27.93 10.87 5.23
C ASN A 242 -28.28 12.32 4.84
N GLN A 243 -27.64 12.85 3.79
CA GLN A 243 -27.94 14.17 3.27
C GLN A 243 -29.40 14.25 2.75
N ASN A 244 -29.84 13.24 2.00
CA ASN A 244 -31.23 13.17 1.53
C ASN A 244 -32.25 13.12 2.69
N ASN A 245 -31.94 12.39 3.76
CA ASN A 245 -32.80 12.34 4.95
C ASN A 245 -32.88 13.70 5.66
N LEU A 246 -31.74 14.42 5.76
CA LEU A 246 -31.73 15.79 6.29
C LEU A 246 -32.56 16.74 5.39
N MET A 247 -32.39 16.66 4.06
CA MET A 247 -33.18 17.46 3.12
C MET A 247 -34.68 17.19 3.23
N LYS A 248 -35.10 15.92 3.38
CA LYS A 248 -36.48 15.55 3.65
C LYS A 248 -37.00 16.22 4.93
N LEU A 249 -36.24 16.14 6.04
CA LEU A 249 -36.61 16.78 7.30
C LEU A 249 -36.81 18.29 7.13
N PHE A 250 -35.86 18.98 6.49
CA PHE A 250 -35.96 20.42 6.24
C PHE A 250 -37.18 20.74 5.36
N THR A 251 -37.46 19.95 4.33
CA THR A 251 -38.64 20.13 3.46
C THR A 251 -39.93 19.98 4.25
N VAL A 252 -40.03 18.97 5.11
CA VAL A 252 -41.21 18.76 5.96
C VAL A 252 -41.46 19.96 6.87
N VAL A 253 -40.41 20.38 7.59
CA VAL A 253 -40.49 21.54 8.51
C VAL A 253 -40.91 22.80 7.75
N THR A 254 -40.23 23.10 6.65
CA THR A 254 -40.51 24.34 5.86
C THR A 254 -41.95 24.33 5.29
N THR A 255 -42.41 23.19 4.75
CA THR A 255 -43.75 23.07 4.15
C THR A 255 -44.85 23.24 5.19
N ILE A 256 -44.62 22.82 6.44
CA ILE A 256 -45.57 23.02 7.54
C ILE A 256 -45.61 24.49 7.99
N PHE A 257 -44.42 25.10 8.17
CA PHE A 257 -44.35 26.44 8.76
C PHE A 257 -44.61 27.57 7.77
N LEU A 258 -44.33 27.40 6.47
CA LEU A 258 -44.45 28.46 5.48
C LEU A 258 -45.92 28.99 5.35
N PRO A 259 -46.95 28.14 5.20
CA PRO A 259 -48.32 28.62 5.14
C PRO A 259 -48.79 29.23 6.47
N LEU A 260 -48.33 28.71 7.61
CA LEU A 260 -48.64 29.30 8.92
C LEU A 260 -48.02 30.69 9.08
N THR A 261 -46.75 30.84 8.65
CA THR A 261 -46.06 32.14 8.67
C THR A 261 -46.76 33.15 7.76
N LEU A 262 -47.27 32.73 6.60
CA LEU A 262 -48.06 33.56 5.69
C LEU A 262 -49.35 34.04 6.36
N ILE A 263 -50.11 33.15 7.03
CA ILE A 263 -51.33 33.47 7.72
C ILE A 263 -51.07 34.47 8.86
N VAL A 264 -50.08 34.16 9.72
CA VAL A 264 -49.71 35.01 10.85
C VAL A 264 -49.20 36.37 10.37
N GLY A 265 -48.37 36.38 9.32
CA GLY A 265 -47.85 37.60 8.71
C GLY A 265 -48.96 38.49 8.11
N TRP A 266 -49.91 37.86 7.41
CA TRP A 266 -51.05 38.58 6.83
C TRP A 266 -51.92 39.21 7.89
N TYR A 267 -52.36 38.43 8.87
CA TYR A 267 -53.20 38.94 9.96
C TYR A 267 -52.42 39.74 11.02
N GLY A 268 -51.13 39.75 11.01
CA GLY A 268 -50.27 40.61 11.84
C GLY A 268 -50.00 41.98 11.25
N MET A 269 -50.52 42.31 10.07
CA MET A 269 -50.37 43.62 9.45
C MET A 269 -51.28 44.68 10.14
N ASN A 270 -50.80 45.89 10.29
CA ASN A 270 -51.55 47.02 10.91
C ASN A 270 -52.56 47.67 9.91
N PHE A 271 -53.19 46.88 9.07
CA PHE A 271 -54.25 47.34 8.18
C PHE A 271 -55.64 47.08 8.80
N ASN A 272 -56.64 47.93 8.48
CA ASN A 272 -57.98 47.77 8.96
C ASN A 272 -58.69 46.69 8.10
N MET A 273 -58.63 45.43 8.53
CA MET A 273 -59.21 44.32 7.79
C MET A 273 -60.63 44.08 8.16
N PRO A 274 -61.52 43.84 7.19
CA PRO A 274 -63.00 43.63 7.44
C PRO A 274 -63.22 42.45 8.41
N GLU A 275 -62.37 41.44 8.43
CA GLU A 275 -62.47 40.25 9.23
C GLU A 275 -62.32 40.51 10.74
N TYR A 276 -61.69 41.61 11.15
CA TYR A 276 -61.52 41.96 12.58
C TYR A 276 -62.84 42.33 13.26
N SER A 277 -63.86 42.79 12.50
CA SER A 277 -65.19 43.06 13.01
C SER A 277 -66.09 41.81 13.19
N TRP A 278 -65.59 40.66 12.72
CA TRP A 278 -66.30 39.39 12.78
C TRP A 278 -65.94 38.61 14.07
N SER A 279 -66.90 38.36 14.95
CA SER A 279 -66.70 37.72 16.26
C SER A 279 -66.17 36.30 16.18
N TYR A 280 -66.26 35.60 15.04
CA TYR A 280 -65.72 34.28 14.79
C TYR A 280 -64.42 34.29 13.98
N GLY A 281 -63.93 35.45 13.60
CA GLY A 281 -62.66 35.57 12.76
C GLY A 281 -61.50 34.88 13.38
N TYR A 282 -61.22 35.16 14.67
CA TYR A 282 -60.03 34.53 15.37
C TYR A 282 -60.14 32.98 15.49
N PRO A 283 -61.30 32.40 15.95
CA PRO A 283 -61.47 30.94 15.97
C PRO A 283 -61.30 30.28 14.58
N VAL A 284 -61.80 30.92 13.52
CA VAL A 284 -61.68 30.38 12.14
C VAL A 284 -60.19 30.32 11.69
N VAL A 285 -59.38 31.36 11.94
CA VAL A 285 -57.97 31.35 11.59
C VAL A 285 -57.24 30.24 12.33
N ILE A 286 -57.56 29.97 13.59
CA ILE A 286 -56.98 28.86 14.36
C ILE A 286 -57.34 27.50 13.73
N ILE A 287 -58.62 27.30 13.42
CA ILE A 287 -59.12 26.06 12.83
C ILE A 287 -58.42 25.80 11.46
N VAL A 288 -58.35 26.82 10.60
CA VAL A 288 -57.68 26.75 9.30
C VAL A 288 -56.21 26.39 9.48
N SER A 289 -55.50 27.02 10.41
CA SER A 289 -54.12 26.73 10.71
C SER A 289 -53.89 25.27 11.15
N ILE A 290 -54.73 24.76 12.04
CA ILE A 290 -54.72 23.37 12.48
C ILE A 290 -55.02 22.40 11.32
N CYS A 291 -56.01 22.71 10.47
CA CYS A 291 -56.33 21.91 9.29
C CYS A 291 -55.15 21.82 8.31
N ILE A 292 -54.43 22.93 8.07
CA ILE A 292 -53.26 22.96 7.20
C ILE A 292 -52.15 22.05 7.76
N VAL A 293 -51.87 22.16 9.06
CA VAL A 293 -50.84 21.30 9.71
C VAL A 293 -51.24 19.83 9.61
N ALA A 294 -52.49 19.50 9.91
CA ALA A 294 -53.02 18.13 9.84
C ALA A 294 -52.91 17.54 8.41
N LEU A 295 -53.29 18.33 7.40
CA LEU A 295 -53.18 17.95 6.00
C LEU A 295 -51.74 17.71 5.59
N CYS A 296 -50.80 18.59 5.96
CA CYS A 296 -49.40 18.43 5.69
C CYS A 296 -48.83 17.16 6.33
N ILE A 297 -49.10 16.94 7.63
CA ILE A 297 -48.65 15.73 8.32
C ILE A 297 -49.22 14.45 7.69
N PHE A 298 -50.52 14.46 7.37
CA PHE A 298 -51.17 13.34 6.70
C PHE A 298 -50.51 13.02 5.34
N TRP A 299 -50.25 14.05 4.54
CA TRP A 299 -49.64 13.91 3.22
C TRP A 299 -48.21 13.36 3.31
N PHE A 300 -47.36 13.90 4.22
CA PHE A 300 -46.02 13.41 4.43
C PHE A 300 -45.97 11.98 4.96
N LYS A 301 -46.85 11.63 5.91
CA LYS A 301 -46.96 10.27 6.43
C LYS A 301 -47.41 9.28 5.34
N LYS A 302 -48.35 9.66 4.48
CA LYS A 302 -48.81 8.84 3.35
C LYS A 302 -47.65 8.57 2.36
N ASN A 303 -46.77 9.54 2.13
CA ASN A 303 -45.65 9.43 1.21
C ASN A 303 -44.35 8.89 1.88
N LYS A 304 -44.42 8.42 3.13
CA LYS A 304 -43.25 7.86 3.88
C LYS A 304 -42.07 8.85 4.01
N TRP A 305 -42.36 10.13 4.19
CA TRP A 305 -41.37 11.16 4.47
C TRP A 305 -41.19 11.40 5.98
N LEU A 306 -42.17 10.98 6.75
CA LEU A 306 -42.21 10.92 8.22
C LEU A 306 -42.35 9.48 8.68
#